data_11dda4d2fb77e32d0d139dbcbf4478f0
#
_entry.id   11dda4d2fb77e32d0d139dbcbf4478f0
#
_cell.length_a   1.000
_cell.length_b   1.000
_cell.length_c   1.000
_cell.angle_alpha   90.00
_cell.angle_beta   90.00
_cell.angle_gamma   90.00
#
_symmetry.space_group_name_H-M   'P 1'
#
loop_
_entity.id
_entity.type
_entity.pdbx_description
1 polymer ?
#
loop_
_entity_poly.entity_id
_entity_poly.type
_entity_poly.pdbx_seq_one_letter_code
_entity_poly.pdbx_strand_id
1 'polypeptide(L)'
;MNISGFSSLNRIFVVPLPLQNEIMNRKEDIQRAVEVMRKGGVILYPTDTVWGIGCDATNEEAVAKVYKIKQRDDSKALICLVDSDARLQRYVRNVPNVAWDIFDLATKPTTVILDGAVNLAPNLIAEDGSIAMRITHEEFSKELCYRFQKAIVSTSANISGQPAAQNFQDIAPELLEAVDYVCYSRRQEKKPHTPSSIIKLSANGEVSIIRR
;
A
#
# COMPACT_ATOMS: atom_id res chain seq x y z
N MET A 1 -50.55 -21.88 -11.34
CA MET A 1 -49.60 -20.97 -11.99
C MET A 1 -48.43 -20.75 -11.05
N ASN A 2 -47.29 -21.38 -11.34
CA ASN A 2 -46.04 -21.30 -10.57
C ASN A 2 -45.28 -20.06 -10.95
N ILE A 3 -44.87 -19.27 -10.02
CA ILE A 3 -43.80 -18.26 -10.20
C ILE A 3 -42.71 -18.55 -9.19
N SER A 4 -41.68 -19.24 -9.70
CA SER A 4 -40.41 -19.49 -9.01
C SER A 4 -39.55 -18.23 -9.08
N GLY A 5 -39.36 -17.53 -7.96
CA GLY A 5 -38.41 -16.45 -7.79
C GLY A 5 -37.00 -17.04 -7.51
N PHE A 6 -36.07 -16.86 -8.44
CA PHE A 6 -34.66 -17.14 -8.20
C PHE A 6 -34.05 -16.06 -7.32
N SER A 7 -33.80 -16.43 -6.08
CA SER A 7 -32.95 -15.63 -5.16
C SER A 7 -31.50 -16.00 -5.42
N SER A 8 -30.75 -15.09 -6.01
CA SER A 8 -29.29 -15.19 -6.13
C SER A 8 -28.66 -14.87 -4.77
N LEU A 9 -28.38 -15.91 -4.00
CA LEU A 9 -27.57 -15.81 -2.80
C LEU A 9 -26.13 -15.51 -3.21
N ASN A 10 -25.71 -14.25 -3.02
CA ASN A 10 -24.32 -13.85 -2.96
C ASN A 10 -23.65 -14.64 -1.85
N ARG A 11 -22.90 -15.70 -2.21
CA ARG A 11 -21.99 -16.37 -1.28
C ARG A 11 -20.84 -15.41 -0.96
N ILE A 12 -20.98 -14.72 0.15
CA ILE A 12 -19.84 -14.11 0.82
C ILE A 12 -18.93 -15.28 1.22
N PHE A 13 -17.79 -15.42 0.57
CA PHE A 13 -16.71 -16.30 1.03
C PHE A 13 -16.13 -15.68 2.30
N VAL A 14 -16.75 -15.95 3.43
CA VAL A 14 -16.12 -15.77 4.73
C VAL A 14 -14.98 -16.80 4.78
N VAL A 15 -13.76 -16.37 4.52
CA VAL A 15 -12.57 -17.18 4.79
C VAL A 15 -12.58 -17.41 6.31
N PRO A 16 -12.68 -18.65 6.81
CA PRO A 16 -12.67 -18.90 8.23
C PRO A 16 -11.37 -18.36 8.82
N LEU A 17 -11.46 -17.57 9.88
CA LEU A 17 -10.31 -17.25 10.71
C LEU A 17 -9.66 -18.58 11.10
N PRO A 18 -8.36 -18.79 10.86
CA PRO A 18 -7.69 -20.03 11.23
C PRO A 18 -7.86 -20.25 12.73
N LEU A 19 -8.23 -21.47 13.10
CA LEU A 19 -8.27 -21.96 14.47
C LEU A 19 -7.02 -21.54 15.24
N GLN A 20 -7.18 -21.06 16.44
CA GLN A 20 -6.27 -20.29 17.30
C GLN A 20 -4.91 -20.94 17.65
N ASN A 21 -4.28 -21.77 16.85
CA ASN A 21 -2.99 -22.40 17.22
C ASN A 21 -1.97 -22.65 16.10
N GLU A 22 -2.18 -22.20 14.88
CA GLU A 22 -1.09 -22.19 13.90
C GLU A 22 -0.44 -20.82 13.86
N ILE A 23 0.77 -20.71 14.40
CA ILE A 23 1.64 -19.55 14.22
C ILE A 23 1.98 -19.49 12.72
N MET A 24 1.20 -18.72 11.96
CA MET A 24 1.48 -18.49 10.55
C MET A 24 2.87 -17.89 10.41
N ASN A 25 3.75 -18.56 9.68
CA ASN A 25 5.07 -18.03 9.46
C ASN A 25 5.05 -16.86 8.46
N ARG A 26 6.07 -15.98 8.52
CA ARG A 26 6.16 -14.79 7.66
C ARG A 26 6.07 -15.12 6.17
N LYS A 27 6.61 -16.24 5.73
CA LYS A 27 6.60 -16.61 4.29
C LYS A 27 5.20 -16.96 3.80
N GLU A 28 4.44 -17.66 4.61
CA GLU A 28 3.02 -18.01 4.30
C GLU A 28 2.14 -16.76 4.32
N ASP A 29 2.34 -15.87 5.28
CA ASP A 29 1.63 -14.60 5.39
C ASP A 29 1.84 -13.74 4.13
N ILE A 30 3.10 -13.59 3.70
CA ILE A 30 3.46 -12.88 2.48
C ILE A 30 2.87 -13.58 1.25
N GLN A 31 2.93 -14.91 1.18
CA GLN A 31 2.38 -15.66 0.06
C GLN A 31 0.87 -15.40 -0.10
N ARG A 32 0.11 -15.44 0.99
CA ARG A 32 -1.33 -15.14 0.98
C ARG A 32 -1.62 -13.70 0.56
N ALA A 33 -0.86 -12.74 1.10
CA ALA A 33 -0.98 -11.34 0.70
C ALA A 33 -0.76 -11.14 -0.81
N VAL A 34 0.27 -11.79 -1.37
CA VAL A 34 0.56 -11.76 -2.81
C VAL A 34 -0.59 -12.37 -3.64
N GLU A 35 -1.13 -13.50 -3.20
CA GLU A 35 -2.25 -14.16 -3.90
C GLU A 35 -3.51 -13.30 -3.92
N VAL A 36 -3.82 -12.62 -2.81
CA VAL A 36 -4.95 -11.70 -2.71
C VAL A 36 -4.76 -10.51 -3.66
N MET A 37 -3.59 -9.87 -3.63
CA MET A 37 -3.31 -8.74 -4.53
C MET A 37 -3.33 -9.13 -6.01
N ARG A 38 -2.83 -10.32 -6.38
CA ARG A 38 -2.88 -10.82 -7.76
C ARG A 38 -4.30 -11.02 -8.28
N LYS A 39 -5.26 -11.25 -7.38
CA LYS A 39 -6.69 -11.35 -7.68
C LYS A 39 -7.40 -9.99 -7.63
N GLY A 40 -6.68 -8.89 -7.52
CA GLY A 40 -7.24 -7.53 -7.40
C GLY A 40 -7.83 -7.23 -6.03
N GLY A 41 -7.39 -7.94 -5.00
CA GLY A 41 -7.78 -7.69 -3.62
C GLY A 41 -6.93 -6.62 -2.95
N VAL A 42 -7.44 -6.14 -1.81
CA VAL A 42 -6.82 -5.15 -0.93
C VAL A 42 -6.33 -5.84 0.33
N ILE A 43 -5.14 -5.48 0.78
CA ILE A 43 -4.52 -6.03 1.98
C ILE A 43 -4.28 -4.95 3.03
N LEU A 44 -4.24 -5.37 4.30
CA LEU A 44 -3.74 -4.58 5.42
C LEU A 44 -2.46 -5.24 5.92
N TYR A 45 -1.35 -4.49 5.93
CA TYR A 45 -0.02 -5.06 6.12
C TYR A 45 0.94 -4.14 6.87
N PRO A 46 1.94 -4.70 7.59
CA PRO A 46 2.96 -3.92 8.26
C PRO A 46 3.96 -3.33 7.26
N THR A 47 4.44 -2.12 7.54
CA THR A 47 5.44 -1.42 6.73
C THR A 47 6.59 -0.91 7.60
N ASP A 48 7.55 -0.24 6.97
CA ASP A 48 8.63 0.52 7.61
C ASP A 48 8.16 1.76 8.39
N THR A 49 6.89 2.12 8.22
CA THR A 49 6.24 3.26 8.89
C THR A 49 5.06 2.76 9.73
N VAL A 50 3.87 3.22 9.46
CA VAL A 50 2.62 2.74 10.09
C VAL A 50 2.04 1.56 9.32
N TRP A 51 1.10 0.84 9.91
CA TRP A 51 0.32 -0.17 9.19
C TRP A 51 -0.33 0.45 7.96
N GLY A 52 -0.25 -0.26 6.84
CA GLY A 52 -0.71 0.21 5.54
C GLY A 52 -1.87 -0.59 4.98
N ILE A 53 -2.72 0.09 4.22
CA ILE A 53 -3.66 -0.52 3.28
C ILE A 53 -3.00 -0.49 1.92
N GLY A 54 -3.00 -1.63 1.21
CA GLY A 54 -2.33 -1.75 -0.07
C GLY A 54 -3.01 -2.67 -1.06
N CYS A 55 -2.66 -2.49 -2.32
CA CYS A 55 -3.13 -3.31 -3.46
C CYS A 55 -2.12 -3.24 -4.60
N ASP A 56 -2.39 -3.94 -5.70
CA ASP A 56 -1.64 -3.82 -6.96
C ASP A 56 -1.75 -2.38 -7.50
N ALA A 57 -0.64 -1.65 -7.51
CA ALA A 57 -0.58 -0.27 -8.02
C ALA A 57 -0.82 -0.16 -9.55
N THR A 58 -0.86 -1.29 -10.27
CA THR A 58 -1.15 -1.34 -11.71
C THR A 58 -2.61 -1.69 -12.01
N ASN A 59 -3.42 -1.96 -10.98
CA ASN A 59 -4.82 -2.37 -11.12
C ASN A 59 -5.75 -1.23 -10.68
N GLU A 60 -6.41 -0.59 -11.64
CA GLU A 60 -7.29 0.56 -11.42
C GLU A 60 -8.47 0.24 -10.48
N GLU A 61 -9.08 -0.95 -10.62
CA GLU A 61 -10.20 -1.37 -9.78
C GLU A 61 -9.75 -1.58 -8.32
N ALA A 62 -8.56 -2.16 -8.11
CA ALA A 62 -8.01 -2.36 -6.79
C ALA A 62 -7.64 -1.03 -6.12
N VAL A 63 -7.09 -0.08 -6.87
CA VAL A 63 -6.82 1.29 -6.40
C VAL A 63 -8.11 2.00 -6.02
N ALA A 64 -9.17 1.90 -6.83
CA ALA A 64 -10.48 2.48 -6.53
C ALA A 64 -11.08 1.90 -5.22
N LYS A 65 -10.90 0.59 -4.95
CA LYS A 65 -11.30 -0.02 -3.67
C LYS A 65 -10.57 0.62 -2.49
N VAL A 66 -9.25 0.90 -2.61
CA VAL A 66 -8.48 1.56 -1.55
C VAL A 66 -9.01 2.96 -1.27
N TYR A 67 -9.31 3.76 -2.29
CA TYR A 67 -9.92 5.08 -2.12
C TYR A 67 -11.27 4.98 -1.40
N LYS A 68 -12.13 4.03 -1.79
CA LYS A 68 -13.43 3.79 -1.14
C LYS A 68 -13.29 3.40 0.33
N ILE A 69 -12.40 2.46 0.65
CA ILE A 69 -12.13 2.02 2.03
C ILE A 69 -11.68 3.19 2.90
N LYS A 70 -10.80 4.03 2.36
CA LYS A 70 -10.30 5.21 3.09
C LYS A 70 -11.29 6.36 3.16
N GLN A 71 -12.43 6.30 2.48
CA GLN A 71 -13.33 7.44 2.28
C GLN A 71 -12.55 8.68 1.81
N ARG A 72 -11.63 8.46 0.86
CA ARG A 72 -10.70 9.46 0.37
C ARG A 72 -11.06 9.87 -1.04
N ASP A 73 -10.99 11.17 -1.29
CA ASP A 73 -11.04 11.73 -2.62
C ASP A 73 -9.83 11.22 -3.43
N ASP A 74 -10.06 10.72 -4.66
CA ASP A 74 -9.05 10.23 -5.59
C ASP A 74 -8.07 11.33 -6.08
N SER A 75 -8.43 12.61 -5.92
CA SER A 75 -7.52 13.75 -6.15
C SER A 75 -6.28 13.75 -5.24
N LYS A 76 -6.29 13.00 -4.13
CA LYS A 76 -5.16 12.94 -3.18
C LYS A 76 -4.30 11.72 -3.44
N ALA A 77 -3.13 11.92 -4.05
CA ALA A 77 -2.18 10.88 -4.38
C ALA A 77 -1.90 9.89 -3.24
N LEU A 78 -1.82 8.59 -3.57
CA LEU A 78 -1.36 7.52 -2.70
C LEU A 78 0.13 7.26 -2.94
N ILE A 79 0.80 6.64 -1.97
CA ILE A 79 2.22 6.26 -2.10
C ILE A 79 2.31 4.87 -2.73
N CYS A 80 3.31 4.66 -3.57
CA CYS A 80 3.71 3.34 -4.07
C CYS A 80 4.98 2.86 -3.38
N LEU A 81 4.96 1.63 -2.83
CA LEU A 81 6.13 0.93 -2.35
C LEU A 81 6.74 0.04 -3.42
N VAL A 82 8.07 0.00 -3.44
CA VAL A 82 8.88 -0.91 -4.24
C VAL A 82 10.04 -1.46 -3.39
N ASP A 83 10.62 -2.58 -3.82
CA ASP A 83 11.72 -3.28 -3.15
C ASP A 83 13.11 -2.80 -3.54
N SER A 84 13.24 -2.04 -4.65
CA SER A 84 14.54 -1.67 -5.21
C SER A 84 14.46 -0.53 -6.22
N ASP A 85 15.60 0.08 -6.51
CA ASP A 85 15.80 1.11 -7.55
C ASP A 85 15.37 0.61 -8.92
N ALA A 86 15.79 -0.60 -9.28
CA ALA A 86 15.43 -1.23 -10.55
C ALA A 86 13.91 -1.42 -10.69
N ARG A 87 13.21 -1.63 -9.58
CA ARG A 87 11.75 -1.69 -9.57
C ARG A 87 11.15 -0.30 -9.73
N LEU A 88 11.68 0.71 -9.05
CA LEU A 88 11.21 2.09 -9.13
C LEU A 88 11.30 2.62 -10.57
N GLN A 89 12.41 2.36 -11.27
CA GLN A 89 12.64 2.79 -12.66
C GLN A 89 11.59 2.26 -13.65
N ARG A 90 10.83 1.22 -13.30
CA ARG A 90 9.73 0.73 -14.15
C ARG A 90 8.51 1.64 -14.13
N TYR A 91 8.40 2.51 -13.11
CA TYR A 91 7.22 3.32 -12.84
C TYR A 91 7.44 4.83 -12.97
N VAL A 92 8.69 5.25 -13.17
CA VAL A 92 9.05 6.64 -13.39
C VAL A 92 9.97 6.72 -14.61
N ARG A 93 9.58 7.51 -15.59
CA ARG A 93 10.26 7.56 -16.90
C ARG A 93 11.70 8.04 -16.81
N ASN A 94 11.92 9.12 -16.05
CA ASN A 94 13.23 9.72 -15.84
C ASN A 94 13.40 10.04 -14.36
N VAL A 95 14.12 9.22 -13.63
CA VAL A 95 14.42 9.46 -12.22
C VAL A 95 15.66 10.37 -12.14
N PRO A 96 15.55 11.59 -11.58
CA PRO A 96 16.69 12.47 -11.42
C PRO A 96 17.76 11.86 -10.51
N ASN A 97 19.05 12.09 -10.80
CA ASN A 97 20.15 11.52 -9.99
C ASN A 97 20.04 11.89 -8.51
N VAL A 98 19.63 13.11 -8.20
CA VAL A 98 19.42 13.56 -6.81
C VAL A 98 18.37 12.72 -6.07
N ALA A 99 17.43 12.07 -6.76
CA ALA A 99 16.48 11.17 -6.13
C ALA A 99 17.16 9.94 -5.53
N TRP A 100 18.18 9.40 -6.23
CA TRP A 100 18.95 8.27 -5.72
C TRP A 100 19.75 8.66 -4.48
N ASP A 101 20.38 9.84 -4.49
CA ASP A 101 21.08 10.36 -3.31
C ASP A 101 20.11 10.51 -2.11
N ILE A 102 18.88 10.96 -2.36
CA ILE A 102 17.86 11.07 -1.32
C ILE A 102 17.49 9.69 -0.75
N PHE A 103 17.27 8.68 -1.61
CA PHE A 103 16.95 7.33 -1.14
C PHE A 103 18.10 6.68 -0.39
N ASP A 104 19.33 6.81 -0.88
CA ASP A 104 20.53 6.18 -0.32
C ASP A 104 20.96 6.81 1.01
N LEU A 105 20.84 8.14 1.14
CA LEU A 105 21.26 8.86 2.33
C LEU A 105 20.15 9.01 3.39
N ALA A 106 18.94 8.58 3.08
CA ALA A 106 17.82 8.69 4.01
C ALA A 106 18.02 7.79 5.24
N THR A 107 18.11 8.40 6.42
CA THR A 107 18.22 7.71 7.72
C THR A 107 16.88 7.25 8.29
N LYS A 108 15.78 7.63 7.66
CA LYS A 108 14.39 7.28 8.01
C LYS A 108 13.58 7.05 6.74
N PRO A 109 12.42 6.36 6.83
CA PRO A 109 11.56 6.12 5.68
C PRO A 109 11.23 7.43 4.95
N THR A 110 11.64 7.52 3.69
CA THR A 110 11.49 8.73 2.87
C THR A 110 10.74 8.40 1.59
N THR A 111 9.71 9.19 1.30
CA THR A 111 8.91 9.14 0.09
C THR A 111 9.31 10.31 -0.80
N VAL A 112 9.55 10.03 -2.08
CA VAL A 112 9.86 11.08 -3.07
C VAL A 112 8.72 11.12 -4.08
N ILE A 113 8.16 12.32 -4.29
CA ILE A 113 7.21 12.58 -5.37
C ILE A 113 8.03 12.91 -6.60
N LEU A 114 7.83 12.13 -7.66
CA LEU A 114 8.59 12.17 -8.92
C LEU A 114 7.64 12.41 -10.09
N ASP A 115 8.06 13.22 -11.05
CA ASP A 115 7.34 13.46 -12.28
C ASP A 115 7.50 12.31 -13.27
N GLY A 116 6.57 12.18 -14.22
CA GLY A 116 6.66 11.23 -15.32
C GLY A 116 6.32 9.79 -14.94
N ALA A 117 5.26 9.61 -14.13
CA ALA A 117 4.70 8.32 -13.79
C ALA A 117 4.31 7.51 -15.04
N VAL A 118 4.63 6.22 -15.05
CA VAL A 118 4.30 5.27 -16.12
C VAL A 118 3.95 3.90 -15.54
N ASN A 119 3.25 3.07 -16.30
CA ASN A 119 2.95 1.67 -15.96
C ASN A 119 2.18 1.49 -14.64
N LEU A 120 1.47 2.52 -14.19
CA LEU A 120 0.60 2.51 -13.00
C LEU A 120 -0.86 2.66 -13.41
N ALA A 121 -1.78 2.35 -12.51
CA ALA A 121 -3.19 2.60 -12.69
C ALA A 121 -3.45 4.11 -12.90
N PRO A 122 -4.29 4.51 -13.89
CA PRO A 122 -4.51 5.92 -14.20
C PRO A 122 -5.01 6.75 -13.01
N ASN A 123 -5.89 6.17 -12.19
CA ASN A 123 -6.46 6.80 -11.00
C ASN A 123 -5.48 6.91 -9.81
N LEU A 124 -4.24 6.47 -9.98
CA LEU A 124 -3.17 6.58 -8.99
C LEU A 124 -2.20 7.72 -9.33
N ILE A 125 -2.13 8.10 -10.60
CA ILE A 125 -1.25 9.17 -11.10
C ILE A 125 -1.90 10.52 -10.83
N ALA A 126 -1.15 11.45 -10.24
CA ALA A 126 -1.63 12.79 -10.00
C ALA A 126 -1.90 13.55 -11.33
N GLU A 127 -2.71 14.61 -11.30
CA GLU A 127 -3.06 15.41 -12.49
C GLU A 127 -1.83 16.02 -13.18
N ASP A 128 -0.78 16.34 -12.40
CA ASP A 128 0.51 16.84 -12.92
C ASP A 128 1.41 15.72 -13.47
N GLY A 129 0.94 14.48 -13.52
CA GLY A 129 1.70 13.31 -13.99
C GLY A 129 2.70 12.79 -12.97
N SER A 130 2.67 13.28 -11.72
CA SER A 130 3.58 12.83 -10.66
C SER A 130 3.05 11.62 -9.90
N ILE A 131 3.97 10.95 -9.19
CA ILE A 131 3.68 9.83 -8.31
C ILE A 131 4.59 9.84 -7.09
N ALA A 132 4.05 9.50 -5.93
CA ALA A 132 4.80 9.35 -4.69
C ALA A 132 5.36 7.93 -4.58
N MET A 133 6.69 7.80 -4.59
CA MET A 133 7.40 6.53 -4.55
C MET A 133 8.22 6.39 -3.27
N ARG A 134 8.29 5.18 -2.72
CA ARG A 134 9.19 4.83 -1.61
C ARG A 134 9.82 3.47 -1.83
N ILE A 135 11.14 3.40 -1.67
CA ILE A 135 11.87 2.14 -1.60
C ILE A 135 11.85 1.69 -0.15
N THR A 136 11.27 0.52 0.10
CA THR A 136 11.23 -0.03 1.46
C THR A 136 12.41 -0.95 1.73
N HIS A 137 13.02 -0.79 2.91
CA HIS A 137 14.12 -1.64 3.39
C HIS A 137 13.69 -2.57 4.53
N GLU A 138 12.44 -2.40 5.05
CA GLU A 138 11.90 -3.23 6.10
C GLU A 138 11.60 -4.64 5.57
N GLU A 139 11.98 -5.66 6.34
CA GLU A 139 12.02 -7.05 5.89
C GLU A 139 10.69 -7.57 5.31
N PHE A 140 9.56 -7.30 5.98
CA PHE A 140 8.27 -7.82 5.53
C PHE A 140 7.82 -7.14 4.24
N SER A 141 7.77 -5.81 4.24
CA SER A 141 7.30 -5.03 3.09
C SER A 141 8.23 -5.15 1.89
N LYS A 142 9.55 -5.26 2.12
CA LYS A 142 10.54 -5.52 1.06
C LYS A 142 10.33 -6.89 0.42
N GLU A 143 10.20 -7.95 1.23
CA GLU A 143 9.96 -9.30 0.72
C GLU A 143 8.59 -9.39 0.02
N LEU A 144 7.57 -8.70 0.53
CA LEU A 144 6.26 -8.61 -0.09
C LEU A 144 6.35 -7.99 -1.50
N CYS A 145 6.99 -6.81 -1.65
CA CYS A 145 7.22 -6.16 -2.93
C CYS A 145 8.03 -7.06 -3.87
N TYR A 146 9.08 -7.70 -3.36
CA TYR A 146 9.94 -8.61 -4.14
C TYR A 146 9.14 -9.79 -4.69
N ARG A 147 8.30 -10.46 -3.89
CA ARG A 147 7.49 -11.61 -4.34
C ARG A 147 6.31 -11.21 -5.22
N PHE A 148 5.75 -10.06 -4.98
CA PHE A 148 4.65 -9.53 -5.79
C PHE A 148 5.14 -9.11 -7.17
N GLN A 149 6.39 -8.67 -7.32
CA GLN A 149 7.05 -8.28 -8.58
C GLN A 149 6.50 -7.00 -9.23
N LYS A 150 5.64 -6.25 -8.53
CA LYS A 150 5.06 -4.98 -8.95
C LYS A 150 5.11 -3.96 -7.81
N ALA A 151 4.85 -2.69 -8.12
CA ALA A 151 4.62 -1.68 -7.10
C ALA A 151 3.33 -1.97 -6.33
N ILE A 152 3.36 -1.71 -5.02
CA ILE A 152 2.22 -1.90 -4.11
C ILE A 152 1.77 -0.52 -3.63
N VAL A 153 0.47 -0.21 -3.78
CA VAL A 153 -0.11 0.96 -3.11
C VAL A 153 0.12 0.86 -1.61
N SER A 154 0.49 1.97 -0.98
CA SER A 154 0.68 2.03 0.46
C SER A 154 0.11 3.33 1.02
N THR A 155 -0.92 3.21 1.81
CA THR A 155 -1.52 4.33 2.55
C THR A 155 -1.79 3.91 3.98
N SER A 156 -1.72 4.84 4.94
CA SER A 156 -1.93 4.53 6.37
C SER A 156 -3.28 3.88 6.63
N ALA A 157 -3.33 2.93 7.58
CA ALA A 157 -4.52 2.20 7.97
C ALA A 157 -5.44 3.03 8.89
N ASN A 158 -6.02 4.11 8.34
CA ASN A 158 -6.99 4.99 8.99
C ASN A 158 -7.96 5.55 7.94
N ILE A 159 -9.13 5.98 8.36
CA ILE A 159 -10.03 6.78 7.52
C ILE A 159 -9.36 8.13 7.24
N SER A 160 -9.57 8.69 6.04
CA SER A 160 -8.96 9.95 5.63
C SER A 160 -9.32 11.08 6.62
N GLY A 161 -8.32 11.85 7.03
CA GLY A 161 -8.51 12.92 8.03
C GLY A 161 -8.40 12.50 9.49
N GLN A 162 -8.45 11.20 9.78
CA GLN A 162 -8.20 10.69 11.13
C GLN A 162 -6.71 10.43 11.39
N PRO A 163 -6.25 10.40 12.66
CA PRO A 163 -4.89 10.02 13.00
C PRO A 163 -4.54 8.61 12.50
N ALA A 164 -3.30 8.40 12.07
CA ALA A 164 -2.80 7.07 11.72
C ALA A 164 -2.68 6.19 12.97
N ALA A 165 -3.09 4.92 12.87
CA ALA A 165 -2.90 3.94 13.91
C ALA A 165 -1.40 3.76 14.25
N GLN A 166 -1.07 3.82 15.54
CA GLN A 166 0.32 3.70 16.01
C GLN A 166 0.80 2.25 16.00
N ASN A 167 -0.11 1.30 16.18
CA ASN A 167 0.11 -0.14 16.18
C ASN A 167 -1.14 -0.85 15.65
N PHE A 168 -1.08 -2.19 15.55
CA PHE A 168 -2.19 -2.98 15.02
C PHE A 168 -3.48 -2.86 15.85
N GLN A 169 -3.38 -2.76 17.16
CA GLN A 169 -4.53 -2.71 18.07
C GLN A 169 -5.32 -1.40 17.95
N ASP A 170 -4.68 -0.34 17.44
CA ASP A 170 -5.32 0.96 17.23
C ASP A 170 -6.08 1.06 15.90
N ILE A 171 -5.99 0.02 15.05
CA ILE A 171 -6.68 0.01 13.76
C ILE A 171 -8.18 -0.20 13.98
N ALA A 172 -8.99 0.68 13.42
CA ALA A 172 -10.45 0.60 13.54
C ALA A 172 -10.97 -0.73 12.96
N PRO A 173 -11.90 -1.43 13.67
CA PRO A 173 -12.45 -2.70 13.23
C PRO A 173 -13.04 -2.66 11.82
N GLU A 174 -13.66 -1.55 11.44
CA GLU A 174 -14.26 -1.36 10.11
C GLU A 174 -13.22 -1.46 8.98
N LEU A 175 -11.96 -1.11 9.24
CA LEU A 175 -10.89 -1.25 8.26
C LEU A 175 -10.41 -2.70 8.16
N LEU A 176 -10.41 -3.44 9.28
CA LEU A 176 -10.06 -4.86 9.28
C LEU A 176 -11.09 -5.68 8.47
N GLU A 177 -12.36 -5.30 8.54
CA GLU A 177 -13.45 -5.95 7.81
C GLU A 177 -13.53 -5.52 6.34
N ALA A 178 -13.03 -4.32 6.01
CA ALA A 178 -13.14 -3.75 4.67
C ALA A 178 -12.07 -4.26 3.68
N VAL A 179 -11.00 -4.89 4.17
CA VAL A 179 -9.93 -5.42 3.32
C VAL A 179 -10.10 -6.92 3.07
N ASP A 180 -9.55 -7.41 1.94
CA ASP A 180 -9.67 -8.82 1.57
C ASP A 180 -8.70 -9.72 2.36
N TYR A 181 -7.63 -9.16 2.92
CA TYR A 181 -6.67 -9.88 3.75
C TYR A 181 -5.98 -8.96 4.76
N VAL A 182 -5.92 -9.42 6.00
CA VAL A 182 -5.17 -8.76 7.09
C VAL A 182 -3.93 -9.60 7.41
N CYS A 183 -2.75 -9.10 7.11
CA CYS A 183 -1.49 -9.79 7.39
C CYS A 183 -1.35 -10.10 8.87
N TYR A 184 -0.81 -11.27 9.16
CA TYR A 184 -0.64 -11.77 10.53
C TYR A 184 0.64 -11.25 11.18
N SER A 185 1.68 -11.07 10.40
CA SER A 185 3.00 -10.65 10.87
C SER A 185 2.95 -9.30 11.59
N ARG A 186 3.74 -9.17 12.64
CA ARG A 186 3.94 -7.94 13.42
C ARG A 186 2.71 -7.38 14.15
N ARG A 187 1.61 -8.13 14.29
CA ARG A 187 0.41 -7.68 15.04
C ARG A 187 0.68 -7.43 16.52
N GLN A 188 1.70 -8.07 17.09
CA GLN A 188 2.05 -7.95 18.51
C GLN A 188 3.03 -6.81 18.81
N GLU A 189 3.51 -6.11 17.78
CA GLU A 189 4.40 -4.99 17.97
C GLU A 189 3.65 -3.81 18.62
N LYS A 190 4.25 -3.30 19.70
CA LYS A 190 3.73 -2.14 20.46
C LYS A 190 4.55 -0.88 20.22
N LYS A 191 5.65 -0.99 19.45
CA LYS A 191 6.49 0.18 19.16
C LYS A 191 5.70 1.17 18.31
N PRO A 192 5.59 2.43 18.73
CA PRO A 192 4.93 3.45 17.92
C PRO A 192 5.74 3.71 16.65
N HIS A 193 5.03 3.87 15.55
CA HIS A 193 5.60 4.17 14.25
C HIS A 193 5.16 5.54 13.77
N THR A 194 6.03 6.21 13.00
CA THR A 194 5.74 7.51 12.41
C THR A 194 5.63 7.41 10.89
N PRO A 195 4.81 8.23 10.25
CA PRO A 195 4.76 8.31 8.79
C PRO A 195 6.12 8.69 8.18
N SER A 196 6.33 8.35 6.91
CA SER A 196 7.54 8.74 6.17
C SER A 196 7.68 10.26 6.04
N SER A 197 8.90 10.74 5.87
CA SER A 197 9.11 12.07 5.28
C SER A 197 8.61 12.07 3.83
N ILE A 198 8.16 13.23 3.33
CA ILE A 198 7.74 13.39 1.93
C ILE A 198 8.48 14.58 1.34
N ILE A 199 9.19 14.33 0.24
CA ILE A 199 9.93 15.32 -0.54
C ILE A 199 9.35 15.32 -1.95
N LYS A 200 9.03 16.49 -2.51
CA LYS A 200 8.72 16.62 -3.94
C LYS A 200 9.99 17.05 -4.66
N LEU A 201 10.31 16.31 -5.72
CA LEU A 201 11.44 16.59 -6.59
C LEU A 201 10.90 16.85 -7.99
N SER A 202 10.96 18.10 -8.41
CA SER A 202 10.52 18.52 -9.75
C SER A 202 11.56 18.17 -10.82
N ALA A 203 11.13 18.04 -12.06
CA ALA A 203 12.01 17.72 -13.19
C ALA A 203 13.13 18.77 -13.42
N ASN A 204 12.94 20.01 -12.97
CA ASN A 204 13.96 21.07 -12.99
C ASN A 204 14.99 20.98 -11.85
N GLY A 205 14.90 19.96 -10.98
CA GLY A 205 15.79 19.75 -9.83
C GLY A 205 15.40 20.52 -8.56
N GLU A 206 14.25 21.19 -8.54
CA GLU A 206 13.76 21.87 -7.34
C GLU A 206 13.29 20.83 -6.29
N VAL A 207 13.74 21.02 -5.04
CA VAL A 207 13.43 20.15 -3.92
C VAL A 207 12.51 20.86 -2.95
N SER A 208 11.33 20.31 -2.68
CA SER A 208 10.34 20.85 -1.74
C SER A 208 10.01 19.81 -0.66
N ILE A 209 10.10 20.18 0.62
CA ILE A 209 9.74 19.32 1.75
C ILE A 209 8.24 19.47 2.01
N ILE A 210 7.48 18.41 1.74
CA ILE A 210 6.02 18.37 1.95
C ILE A 210 5.67 17.92 3.37
N ARG A 211 6.47 16.99 3.92
CA ARG A 211 6.34 16.48 5.30
C ARG A 211 7.70 16.03 5.84
N ARG A 212 8.01 16.40 7.07
CA ARG A 212 9.21 15.96 7.81
C ARG A 212 8.95 14.72 8.64
#